data_ded236b524f355ba8c3c7aa56b1eef4e
#
_entry.id   ded236b524f355ba8c3c7aa56b1eef4e
#
_cell.length_a   1.000
_cell.length_b   1.000
_cell.length_c   1.000
_cell.angle_alpha   90.00
_cell.angle_beta   90.00
_cell.angle_gamma   90.00
#
_symmetry.space_group_name_H-M   'P 1'
#
loop_
_entity.id
_entity.type
_entity.pdbx_description
1 polymer ?
#
loop_
_entity_poly.entity_id
_entity_poly.type
_entity_poly.pdbx_seq_one_letter_code
_entity_poly.pdbx_strand_id
1 'polypeptide(L)'
;MKKIFIAAMAAAVAFTLTGCKGTNEKRGDEHLKEGRYRNAINSYLEAKKKVKMSDEFFDNFTLALVRAGDAESKKDLGSDLINNYFEKAAVNIPQVKENSTIEEYAKTLAEIGKRQAAQEGVDFATIINAFAKIDSAESVAKLRHIAEPAIKAIREETEKLYVARNLSEATGEEDPVVSEYLLLRMAEMAPNNAEIQAALNKSRKTTRGYFLIFGENIPDLSGKQRVDKWGYVMAFPTIKITPNSLSGELQFWASTGNNTELDPAGLKLVSTSGESVAVKAGGGWCEAEVLVGKKGDEKIEKKKKNFKPGTKGKLMNEFQCSLNVTFNYGKGFVPDYVEYKDQYGIGRKYLGH
;
A
#
# COMPACT_ATOMS: atom_id res chain seq x y z
N MET A 1 62.89 -27.49 -22.18
CA MET A 1 62.78 -26.89 -20.82
C MET A 1 61.99 -25.56 -20.76
N LYS A 2 61.98 -24.73 -21.79
CA LYS A 2 61.22 -23.43 -21.77
C LYS A 2 59.68 -23.55 -21.76
N LYS A 3 59.10 -24.65 -22.29
CA LYS A 3 57.63 -24.85 -22.33
C LYS A 3 57.03 -25.29 -21.01
N ILE A 4 57.81 -25.96 -20.11
CA ILE A 4 57.36 -26.42 -18.80
C ILE A 4 57.28 -25.24 -17.81
N PHE A 5 58.18 -24.26 -17.95
CA PHE A 5 58.19 -23.07 -17.09
C PHE A 5 57.00 -22.13 -17.33
N ILE A 6 56.51 -22.04 -18.57
CA ILE A 6 55.35 -21.21 -18.92
C ILE A 6 54.05 -21.85 -18.40
N ALA A 7 53.94 -23.18 -18.44
CA ALA A 7 52.76 -23.87 -17.90
C ALA A 7 52.71 -23.78 -16.34
N ALA A 8 53.85 -23.82 -15.67
CA ALA A 8 53.91 -23.65 -14.21
C ALA A 8 53.61 -22.21 -13.77
N MET A 9 54.03 -21.20 -14.53
CA MET A 9 53.65 -19.80 -14.26
C MET A 9 52.17 -19.53 -14.57
N ALA A 10 51.57 -20.12 -15.60
CA ALA A 10 50.14 -19.97 -15.90
C ALA A 10 49.30 -20.67 -14.82
N ALA A 11 49.70 -21.83 -14.29
CA ALA A 11 49.03 -22.50 -13.19
C ALA A 11 49.15 -21.70 -11.86
N ALA A 12 50.30 -21.09 -11.58
CA ALA A 12 50.48 -20.25 -10.40
C ALA A 12 49.68 -18.95 -10.47
N VAL A 13 49.51 -18.35 -11.68
CA VAL A 13 48.64 -17.15 -11.88
C VAL A 13 47.15 -17.52 -11.82
N ALA A 14 46.75 -18.72 -12.26
CA ALA A 14 45.36 -19.19 -12.12
C ALA A 14 44.98 -19.49 -10.66
N PHE A 15 45.91 -19.98 -9.82
CA PHE A 15 45.66 -20.22 -8.39
C PHE A 15 45.61 -18.90 -7.55
N THR A 16 46.14 -17.78 -8.05
CA THR A 16 46.06 -16.48 -7.34
C THR A 16 44.79 -15.68 -7.64
N LEU A 17 43.91 -16.19 -8.51
CA LEU A 17 42.64 -15.55 -8.87
C LEU A 17 41.44 -16.03 -8.06
N THR A 18 41.53 -17.10 -7.29
CA THR A 18 40.54 -17.41 -6.25
C THR A 18 40.73 -16.42 -5.12
N GLY A 19 39.78 -15.50 -4.98
CA GLY A 19 39.89 -14.37 -4.05
C GLY A 19 40.09 -14.85 -2.61
N CYS A 20 41.30 -14.72 -2.08
CA CYS A 20 41.54 -14.92 -0.65
C CYS A 20 40.68 -13.94 0.14
N LYS A 21 39.88 -14.46 1.08
CA LYS A 21 39.09 -13.64 2.01
C LYS A 21 40.00 -12.65 2.74
N GLY A 22 39.63 -11.38 2.71
CA GLY A 22 40.34 -10.35 3.46
C GLY A 22 40.19 -10.52 4.97
N THR A 23 41.05 -9.91 5.76
CA THR A 23 41.03 -10.02 7.23
C THR A 23 39.65 -9.60 7.82
N ASN A 24 39.05 -8.54 7.32
CA ASN A 24 37.74 -8.08 7.80
C ASN A 24 36.60 -9.04 7.41
N GLU A 25 36.66 -9.67 6.25
CA GLU A 25 35.71 -10.67 5.81
C GLU A 25 35.80 -11.94 6.70
N LYS A 26 37.02 -12.43 6.96
CA LYS A 26 37.23 -13.56 7.90
C LYS A 26 36.70 -13.28 9.30
N ARG A 27 36.91 -12.04 9.80
CA ARG A 27 36.37 -11.63 11.09
C ARG A 27 34.83 -11.56 11.03
N GLY A 28 34.23 -11.14 9.91
CA GLY A 28 32.80 -11.18 9.68
C GLY A 28 32.25 -12.59 9.76
N ASP A 29 32.91 -13.56 9.10
CA ASP A 29 32.52 -14.96 9.11
C ASP A 29 32.62 -15.58 10.52
N GLU A 30 33.67 -15.23 11.30
CA GLU A 30 33.82 -15.66 12.69
C GLU A 30 32.67 -15.12 13.55
N HIS A 31 32.37 -13.81 13.46
CA HIS A 31 31.29 -13.21 14.20
C HIS A 31 29.91 -13.78 13.80
N LEU A 32 29.70 -14.08 12.52
CA LEU A 32 28.47 -14.71 12.03
C LEU A 32 28.28 -16.10 12.64
N LYS A 33 29.36 -16.93 12.67
CA LYS A 33 29.34 -18.27 13.29
C LYS A 33 29.04 -18.21 14.78
N GLU A 34 29.52 -17.19 15.47
CA GLU A 34 29.35 -16.99 16.90
C GLU A 34 28.00 -16.29 17.25
N GLY A 35 27.18 -16.02 16.29
CA GLY A 35 25.89 -15.33 16.49
C GLY A 35 26.01 -13.83 16.84
N ARG A 36 27.18 -13.25 16.68
CA ARG A 36 27.44 -11.81 16.93
C ARG A 36 27.13 -10.99 15.67
N TYR A 37 25.87 -11.01 15.25
CA TYR A 37 25.43 -10.52 13.94
C TYR A 37 25.76 -9.04 13.68
N ARG A 38 25.61 -8.15 14.66
CA ARG A 38 25.98 -6.73 14.51
C ARG A 38 27.47 -6.54 14.25
N ASN A 39 28.32 -7.34 14.94
CA ASN A 39 29.77 -7.30 14.73
C ASN A 39 30.14 -7.87 13.36
N ALA A 40 29.45 -8.93 12.93
CA ALA A 40 29.60 -9.48 11.59
C ALA A 40 29.29 -8.44 10.51
N ILE A 41 28.14 -7.76 10.63
CA ILE A 41 27.71 -6.70 9.71
C ILE A 41 28.76 -5.59 9.62
N ASN A 42 29.27 -5.10 10.76
CA ASN A 42 30.32 -4.06 10.77
C ASN A 42 31.59 -4.53 10.07
N SER A 43 32.00 -5.78 10.31
CA SER A 43 33.18 -6.36 9.66
C SER A 43 33.00 -6.49 8.15
N TYR A 44 31.82 -6.91 7.67
CA TYR A 44 31.49 -6.95 6.24
C TYR A 44 31.40 -5.56 5.61
N LEU A 45 30.86 -4.56 6.29
CA LEU A 45 30.85 -3.18 5.80
C LEU A 45 32.27 -2.63 5.62
N GLU A 46 33.19 -2.96 6.54
CA GLU A 46 34.61 -2.60 6.38
C GLU A 46 35.31 -3.41 5.26
N ALA A 47 34.93 -4.68 5.08
CA ALA A 47 35.42 -5.48 3.95
C ALA A 47 34.95 -4.95 2.60
N LYS A 48 33.69 -4.48 2.51
CA LYS A 48 33.07 -3.91 1.29
C LYS A 48 33.77 -2.65 0.78
N LYS A 49 34.48 -1.92 1.66
CA LYS A 49 35.29 -0.75 1.25
C LYS A 49 36.54 -1.14 0.44
N LYS A 50 36.91 -2.43 0.42
CA LYS A 50 38.06 -2.93 -0.31
C LYS A 50 37.63 -3.47 -1.67
N VAL A 51 38.55 -3.41 -2.65
CA VAL A 51 38.27 -3.72 -4.07
C VAL A 51 38.01 -5.21 -4.35
N LYS A 52 38.35 -6.11 -3.44
CA LYS A 52 38.28 -7.56 -3.68
C LYS A 52 37.56 -8.27 -2.54
N MET A 53 36.39 -8.86 -2.87
CA MET A 53 35.58 -9.68 -1.97
C MET A 53 35.64 -11.14 -2.43
N SER A 54 35.43 -12.10 -1.51
CA SER A 54 35.29 -13.51 -1.86
C SER A 54 33.94 -13.78 -2.57
N ASP A 55 33.86 -14.98 -3.18
CA ASP A 55 32.64 -15.44 -3.81
C ASP A 55 31.47 -15.62 -2.83
N GLU A 56 31.74 -15.90 -1.57
CA GLU A 56 30.77 -16.12 -0.51
C GLU A 56 30.40 -14.84 0.26
N PHE A 57 31.03 -13.70 -0.09
CA PHE A 57 30.87 -12.45 0.66
C PHE A 57 29.41 -12.02 0.79
N PHE A 58 28.67 -11.97 -0.31
CA PHE A 58 27.27 -11.53 -0.30
C PHE A 58 26.34 -12.52 0.38
N ASP A 59 26.63 -13.81 0.30
CA ASP A 59 25.90 -14.85 1.03
C ASP A 59 26.01 -14.65 2.54
N ASN A 60 27.23 -14.56 3.05
CA ASN A 60 27.49 -14.42 4.49
C ASN A 60 27.04 -13.06 5.02
N PHE A 61 27.25 -11.97 4.25
CA PHE A 61 26.79 -10.64 4.64
C PHE A 61 25.26 -10.56 4.71
N THR A 62 24.56 -11.17 3.75
CA THR A 62 23.10 -11.23 3.73
C THR A 62 22.58 -12.05 4.89
N LEU A 63 23.17 -13.21 5.18
CA LEU A 63 22.83 -14.01 6.36
C LEU A 63 23.00 -13.24 7.67
N ALA A 64 24.10 -12.48 7.82
CA ALA A 64 24.30 -11.64 9.00
C ALA A 64 23.19 -10.60 9.18
N LEU A 65 22.77 -9.95 8.08
CA LEU A 65 21.67 -8.97 8.09
C LEU A 65 20.34 -9.63 8.44
N VAL A 66 20.00 -10.75 7.81
CA VAL A 66 18.74 -11.49 8.04
C VAL A 66 18.67 -11.93 9.51
N ARG A 67 19.74 -12.53 10.04
CA ARG A 67 19.76 -13.01 11.42
C ARG A 67 19.79 -11.88 12.45
N ALA A 68 20.39 -10.74 12.13
CA ALA A 68 20.28 -9.54 12.95
C ALA A 68 18.86 -9.02 13.00
N GLY A 69 18.16 -8.96 11.86
CA GLY A 69 16.76 -8.56 11.77
C GLY A 69 15.82 -9.51 12.52
N ASP A 70 16.03 -10.82 12.40
CA ASP A 70 15.26 -11.82 13.16
C ASP A 70 15.52 -11.72 14.67
N ALA A 71 16.78 -11.55 15.08
CA ALA A 71 17.13 -11.36 16.49
C ALA A 71 16.53 -10.08 17.07
N GLU A 72 16.46 -9.00 16.29
CA GLU A 72 15.82 -7.75 16.70
C GLU A 72 14.30 -7.93 16.81
N SER A 73 13.66 -8.60 15.84
CA SER A 73 12.22 -8.85 15.83
C SER A 73 11.74 -9.73 16.99
N LYS A 74 12.62 -10.54 17.58
CA LYS A 74 12.33 -11.31 18.81
C LYS A 74 12.36 -10.47 20.08
N LYS A 75 13.00 -9.30 20.02
CA LYS A 75 13.05 -8.35 21.14
C LYS A 75 11.93 -7.33 21.04
N ASP A 76 11.79 -6.73 19.86
CA ASP A 76 10.81 -5.69 19.56
C ASP A 76 10.39 -5.80 18.10
N LEU A 77 9.14 -6.24 17.88
CA LEU A 77 8.56 -6.36 16.53
C LEU A 77 8.28 -5.00 15.86
N GLY A 78 8.21 -3.92 16.65
CA GLY A 78 8.00 -2.56 16.16
C GLY A 78 9.30 -1.82 15.80
N SER A 79 10.47 -2.45 16.03
CA SER A 79 11.76 -1.80 15.83
C SER A 79 12.03 -1.48 14.36
N ASP A 80 12.34 -0.21 14.06
CA ASP A 80 12.76 0.25 12.72
C ASP A 80 14.05 -0.42 12.23
N LEU A 81 14.85 -0.96 13.15
CA LEU A 81 16.07 -1.70 12.80
C LEU A 81 15.78 -2.96 11.98
N ILE A 82 14.60 -3.57 12.15
CA ILE A 82 14.18 -4.73 11.36
C ILE A 82 14.16 -4.34 9.89
N ASN A 83 13.42 -3.28 9.55
CA ASN A 83 13.30 -2.80 8.17
C ASN A 83 14.67 -2.46 7.59
N ASN A 84 15.50 -1.75 8.35
CA ASN A 84 16.86 -1.35 7.93
C ASN A 84 17.75 -2.57 7.59
N TYR A 85 17.68 -3.64 8.38
CA TYR A 85 18.44 -4.87 8.10
C TYR A 85 17.93 -5.57 6.83
N PHE A 86 16.62 -5.70 6.67
CA PHE A 86 16.04 -6.38 5.50
C PHE A 86 16.18 -5.57 4.21
N GLU A 87 16.09 -4.24 4.25
CA GLU A 87 16.38 -3.37 3.09
C GLU A 87 17.83 -3.54 2.61
N LYS A 88 18.80 -3.56 3.55
CA LYS A 88 20.21 -3.81 3.21
C LYS A 88 20.44 -5.22 2.67
N ALA A 89 19.74 -6.22 3.22
CA ALA A 89 19.80 -7.58 2.72
C ALA A 89 19.22 -7.66 1.30
N ALA A 90 18.09 -7.03 1.04
CA ALA A 90 17.45 -6.99 -0.28
C ALA A 90 18.36 -6.44 -1.38
N VAL A 91 19.16 -5.40 -1.08
CA VAL A 91 20.16 -4.83 -2.00
C VAL A 91 21.22 -5.87 -2.40
N ASN A 92 21.52 -6.83 -1.52
CA ASN A 92 22.52 -7.87 -1.80
C ASN A 92 21.93 -9.08 -2.58
N ILE A 93 20.62 -9.34 -2.52
CA ILE A 93 19.95 -10.52 -3.13
C ILE A 93 20.38 -10.80 -4.58
N PRO A 94 20.54 -9.80 -5.47
CA PRO A 94 20.98 -10.06 -6.85
C PRO A 94 22.38 -10.69 -6.92
N GLN A 95 23.23 -10.52 -5.90
CA GLN A 95 24.61 -10.96 -5.84
C GLN A 95 24.78 -12.23 -4.99
N VAL A 96 23.74 -12.64 -4.26
CA VAL A 96 23.71 -13.87 -3.48
C VAL A 96 23.68 -15.09 -4.41
N LYS A 97 24.59 -16.02 -4.20
CA LYS A 97 24.72 -17.24 -5.01
C LYS A 97 24.00 -18.42 -4.39
N GLU A 98 24.03 -18.55 -3.07
CA GLU A 98 23.46 -19.67 -2.34
C GLU A 98 21.94 -19.55 -2.19
N ASN A 99 21.19 -20.50 -2.74
CA ASN A 99 19.74 -20.54 -2.61
C ASN A 99 19.28 -20.65 -1.15
N SER A 100 20.03 -21.32 -0.28
CA SER A 100 19.72 -21.42 1.15
C SER A 100 19.69 -20.06 1.85
N THR A 101 20.59 -19.14 1.47
CA THR A 101 20.61 -17.76 1.99
C THR A 101 19.37 -16.99 1.58
N ILE A 102 18.95 -17.15 0.33
CA ILE A 102 17.74 -16.49 -0.21
C ILE A 102 16.50 -17.08 0.43
N GLU A 103 16.46 -18.38 0.64
CA GLU A 103 15.37 -19.07 1.32
C GLU A 103 15.25 -18.60 2.78
N GLU A 104 16.36 -18.49 3.52
CA GLU A 104 16.38 -17.95 4.89
C GLU A 104 15.88 -16.51 4.91
N TYR A 105 16.31 -15.66 3.96
CA TYR A 105 15.82 -14.30 3.82
C TYR A 105 14.30 -14.26 3.63
N ALA A 106 13.77 -14.96 2.65
CA ALA A 106 12.35 -14.92 2.30
C ALA A 106 11.48 -15.48 3.44
N LYS A 107 11.82 -16.63 3.99
CA LYS A 107 11.08 -17.23 5.11
C LYS A 107 11.08 -16.35 6.35
N THR A 108 12.26 -15.82 6.73
CA THR A 108 12.37 -14.98 7.92
C THR A 108 11.58 -13.69 7.77
N LEU A 109 11.63 -13.05 6.59
CA LEU A 109 10.87 -11.82 6.32
C LEU A 109 9.36 -12.07 6.39
N ALA A 110 8.88 -13.17 5.79
CA ALA A 110 7.47 -13.54 5.84
C ALA A 110 6.99 -13.85 7.27
N GLU A 111 7.78 -14.60 8.05
CA GLU A 111 7.46 -14.91 9.46
C GLU A 111 7.45 -13.65 10.35
N ILE A 112 8.31 -12.67 10.09
CA ILE A 112 8.26 -11.38 10.78
C ILE A 112 6.96 -10.65 10.42
N GLY A 113 6.60 -10.60 9.15
CA GLY A 113 5.34 -10.02 8.70
C GLY A 113 4.13 -10.69 9.38
N LYS A 114 4.08 -12.03 9.39
CA LYS A 114 3.04 -12.78 10.08
C LYS A 114 2.95 -12.42 11.57
N ARG A 115 4.07 -12.39 12.28
CA ARG A 115 4.10 -12.02 13.71
C ARG A 115 3.65 -10.59 13.95
N GLN A 116 3.99 -9.64 13.08
CA GLN A 116 3.53 -8.26 13.17
C GLN A 116 2.02 -8.15 12.94
N ALA A 117 1.47 -8.83 11.93
CA ALA A 117 0.04 -8.84 11.66
C ALA A 117 -0.77 -9.54 12.79
N ALA A 118 -0.16 -10.46 13.51
CA ALA A 118 -0.79 -11.19 14.59
C ALA A 118 -0.79 -10.45 15.95
N GLN A 119 -0.06 -9.34 16.11
CA GLN A 119 -0.04 -8.56 17.34
C GLN A 119 -1.42 -7.95 17.64
N GLU A 120 -1.79 -7.92 18.92
CA GLU A 120 -3.00 -7.23 19.37
C GLU A 120 -2.79 -5.70 19.41
N GLY A 121 -3.85 -4.95 19.02
CA GLY A 121 -3.85 -3.49 19.11
C GLY A 121 -2.90 -2.77 18.16
N VAL A 122 -2.36 -3.47 17.14
CA VAL A 122 -1.55 -2.81 16.12
C VAL A 122 -2.40 -1.91 15.25
N ASP A 123 -1.82 -0.77 14.87
CA ASP A 123 -2.44 0.14 13.94
C ASP A 123 -2.43 -0.43 12.50
N PHE A 124 -3.23 0.19 11.67
CA PHE A 124 -3.39 -0.22 10.28
C PHE A 124 -2.08 -0.08 9.46
N ALA A 125 -1.24 0.91 9.76
CA ALA A 125 0.05 1.09 9.09
C ALA A 125 0.99 -0.09 9.38
N THR A 126 1.00 -0.59 10.60
CA THR A 126 1.76 -1.79 10.99
C THR A 126 1.29 -3.02 10.22
N ILE A 127 -0.03 -3.19 10.04
CA ILE A 127 -0.59 -4.30 9.26
C ILE A 127 -0.18 -4.19 7.78
N ILE A 128 -0.28 -3.01 7.16
CA ILE A 128 0.19 -2.79 5.80
C ILE A 128 1.67 -3.17 5.67
N ASN A 129 2.51 -2.71 6.59
CA ASN A 129 3.94 -3.03 6.58
C ASN A 129 4.21 -4.52 6.79
N ALA A 130 3.38 -5.21 7.56
CA ALA A 130 3.46 -6.65 7.74
C ALA A 130 3.19 -7.41 6.43
N PHE A 131 2.10 -7.07 5.74
CA PHE A 131 1.78 -7.67 4.44
C PHE A 131 2.81 -7.30 3.36
N ALA A 132 3.33 -6.07 3.34
CA ALA A 132 4.40 -5.67 2.42
C ALA A 132 5.68 -6.52 2.59
N LYS A 133 5.99 -6.97 3.81
CA LYS A 133 7.09 -7.92 4.04
C LYS A 133 6.82 -9.29 3.41
N ILE A 134 5.58 -9.79 3.54
CA ILE A 134 5.16 -11.05 2.93
C ILE A 134 5.21 -10.95 1.40
N ASP A 135 4.72 -9.85 0.82
CA ASP A 135 4.77 -9.59 -0.63
C ASP A 135 6.21 -9.55 -1.16
N SER A 136 7.10 -8.91 -0.41
CA SER A 136 8.54 -8.88 -0.73
C SER A 136 9.17 -10.26 -0.68
N ALA A 137 8.81 -11.07 0.33
CA ALA A 137 9.27 -12.44 0.46
C ALA A 137 8.77 -13.33 -0.69
N GLU A 138 7.47 -13.23 -1.04
CA GLU A 138 6.88 -13.93 -2.19
C GLU A 138 7.56 -13.55 -3.50
N SER A 139 7.83 -12.25 -3.72
CA SER A 139 8.48 -11.76 -4.93
C SER A 139 9.88 -12.37 -5.10
N VAL A 140 10.68 -12.43 -4.02
CA VAL A 140 12.01 -13.04 -4.05
C VAL A 140 11.92 -14.55 -4.22
N ALA A 141 11.03 -15.23 -3.51
CA ALA A 141 10.80 -16.67 -3.61
C ALA A 141 10.44 -17.09 -5.04
N LYS A 142 9.51 -16.34 -5.65
CA LYS A 142 9.06 -16.55 -7.03
C LYS A 142 10.16 -16.29 -8.07
N LEU A 143 10.94 -15.21 -7.89
CA LEU A 143 12.04 -14.86 -8.79
C LEU A 143 13.12 -15.97 -8.83
N ARG A 144 13.35 -16.63 -7.70
CA ARG A 144 14.39 -17.66 -7.54
C ARG A 144 13.85 -19.09 -7.55
N HIS A 145 12.53 -19.26 -7.66
CA HIS A 145 11.84 -20.56 -7.60
C HIS A 145 12.16 -21.37 -6.34
N ILE A 146 12.24 -20.71 -5.20
CA ILE A 146 12.57 -21.32 -3.90
C ILE A 146 11.54 -20.97 -2.83
N ALA A 147 11.27 -21.92 -1.96
CA ALA A 147 10.39 -21.77 -0.79
C ALA A 147 8.96 -21.23 -1.10
N GLU A 148 8.55 -21.14 -2.37
CA GLU A 148 7.23 -20.60 -2.77
C GLU A 148 6.06 -21.23 -1.99
N PRO A 149 5.96 -22.57 -1.83
CA PRO A 149 4.87 -23.18 -1.07
C PRO A 149 4.87 -22.77 0.41
N ALA A 150 6.06 -22.64 1.03
CA ALA A 150 6.17 -22.26 2.43
C ALA A 150 5.76 -20.80 2.65
N ILE A 151 6.20 -19.90 1.78
CA ILE A 151 5.83 -18.48 1.86
C ILE A 151 4.33 -18.29 1.63
N LYS A 152 3.77 -19.01 0.64
CA LYS A 152 2.33 -19.01 0.38
C LYS A 152 1.53 -19.52 1.59
N ALA A 153 1.98 -20.55 2.27
CA ALA A 153 1.33 -21.04 3.49
C ALA A 153 1.36 -19.99 4.61
N ILE A 154 2.47 -19.27 4.79
CA ILE A 154 2.58 -18.18 5.75
C ILE A 154 1.58 -17.07 5.41
N ARG A 155 1.47 -16.71 4.13
CA ARG A 155 0.48 -15.71 3.67
C ARG A 155 -0.95 -16.14 3.99
N GLU A 156 -1.34 -17.34 3.59
CA GLU A 156 -2.68 -17.87 3.82
C GLU A 156 -3.05 -17.91 5.31
N GLU A 157 -2.10 -18.29 6.17
CA GLU A 157 -2.29 -18.28 7.62
C GLU A 157 -2.41 -16.85 8.16
N THR A 158 -1.60 -15.91 7.67
CA THR A 158 -1.66 -14.50 8.06
C THR A 158 -2.99 -13.87 7.65
N GLU A 159 -3.46 -14.14 6.42
CA GLU A 159 -4.76 -13.69 5.95
C GLU A 159 -5.91 -14.22 6.82
N LYS A 160 -5.89 -15.51 7.17
CA LYS A 160 -6.89 -16.09 8.06
C LYS A 160 -6.93 -15.42 9.43
N LEU A 161 -5.78 -15.21 10.05
CA LEU A 161 -5.68 -14.54 11.34
C LEU A 161 -6.17 -13.09 11.26
N TYR A 162 -5.79 -12.37 10.21
CA TYR A 162 -6.21 -11.01 9.97
C TYR A 162 -7.72 -10.89 9.77
N VAL A 163 -8.31 -11.77 8.95
CA VAL A 163 -9.74 -11.81 8.67
C VAL A 163 -10.53 -12.15 9.95
N ALA A 164 -10.17 -13.22 10.64
CA ALA A 164 -10.84 -13.66 11.84
C ALA A 164 -10.91 -12.55 12.91
N ARG A 165 -9.90 -11.70 12.97
CA ARG A 165 -9.79 -10.62 13.93
C ARG A 165 -10.57 -9.36 13.52
N ASN A 166 -10.43 -8.94 12.27
CA ASN A 166 -10.85 -7.59 11.84
C ASN A 166 -12.21 -7.59 11.12
N LEU A 167 -12.67 -8.72 10.59
CA LEU A 167 -13.91 -8.75 9.81
C LEU A 167 -15.14 -8.43 10.68
N SER A 168 -15.16 -8.92 11.92
CA SER A 168 -16.23 -8.62 12.85
C SER A 168 -16.29 -7.13 13.21
N GLU A 169 -15.13 -6.51 13.44
CA GLU A 169 -15.02 -5.09 13.71
C GLU A 169 -15.47 -4.25 12.51
N ALA A 170 -14.95 -4.56 11.31
CA ALA A 170 -15.32 -3.85 10.09
C ALA A 170 -16.81 -3.97 9.75
N THR A 171 -17.44 -5.13 10.00
CA THR A 171 -18.87 -5.34 9.72
C THR A 171 -19.78 -4.85 10.83
N GLY A 172 -19.27 -4.72 12.06
CA GLY A 172 -19.99 -4.18 13.22
C GLY A 172 -19.89 -2.65 13.36
N GLU A 173 -19.10 -1.98 12.51
CA GLU A 173 -18.95 -0.53 12.52
C GLU A 173 -20.29 0.13 12.20
N GLU A 174 -20.70 1.07 13.07
CA GLU A 174 -22.01 1.74 12.95
C GLU A 174 -22.02 2.74 11.78
N ASP A 175 -20.90 3.41 11.50
CA ASP A 175 -20.76 4.28 10.35
C ASP A 175 -20.53 3.45 9.08
N PRO A 176 -21.49 3.42 8.15
CA PRO A 176 -21.38 2.61 6.94
C PRO A 176 -20.22 3.04 6.03
N VAL A 177 -19.76 4.30 6.13
CA VAL A 177 -18.59 4.80 5.40
C VAL A 177 -17.31 4.20 5.94
N VAL A 178 -17.16 4.20 7.26
CA VAL A 178 -16.01 3.61 7.97
C VAL A 178 -16.00 2.11 7.74
N SER A 179 -17.15 1.45 7.84
CA SER A 179 -17.30 0.01 7.53
C SER A 179 -16.83 -0.33 6.10
N GLU A 180 -17.33 0.39 5.08
CA GLU A 180 -16.91 0.16 3.68
C GLU A 180 -15.40 0.40 3.52
N TYR A 181 -14.87 1.43 4.14
CA TYR A 181 -13.43 1.74 4.12
C TYR A 181 -12.58 0.62 4.71
N LEU A 182 -12.92 0.14 5.90
CA LEU A 182 -12.21 -0.97 6.55
C LEU A 182 -12.24 -2.24 5.69
N LEU A 183 -13.41 -2.58 5.13
CA LEU A 183 -13.56 -3.72 4.23
C LEU A 183 -12.77 -3.57 2.92
N LEU A 184 -12.70 -2.37 2.35
CA LEU A 184 -11.84 -2.08 1.18
C LEU A 184 -10.38 -2.34 1.49
N ARG A 185 -9.90 -1.89 2.65
CA ARG A 185 -8.53 -2.13 3.09
C ARG A 185 -8.24 -3.60 3.33
N MET A 186 -9.19 -4.31 3.90
CA MET A 186 -9.08 -5.76 4.06
C MET A 186 -9.00 -6.46 2.70
N ALA A 187 -9.81 -6.04 1.73
CA ALA A 187 -9.79 -6.60 0.37
C ALA A 187 -8.48 -6.31 -0.38
N GLU A 188 -7.80 -5.20 -0.12
CA GLU A 188 -6.47 -4.92 -0.68
C GLU A 188 -5.42 -5.91 -0.15
N MET A 189 -5.50 -6.30 1.12
CA MET A 189 -4.55 -7.22 1.75
C MET A 189 -4.85 -8.69 1.46
N ALA A 190 -6.13 -9.04 1.33
CA ALA A 190 -6.59 -10.39 1.05
C ALA A 190 -7.62 -10.39 -0.10
N PRO A 191 -7.19 -10.07 -1.34
CA PRO A 191 -8.10 -9.81 -2.47
C PRO A 191 -8.94 -11.01 -2.87
N ASN A 192 -8.48 -12.22 -2.60
CA ASN A 192 -9.15 -13.46 -2.94
C ASN A 192 -9.98 -14.05 -1.78
N ASN A 193 -10.07 -13.35 -0.65
CA ASN A 193 -10.84 -13.85 0.49
C ASN A 193 -12.35 -13.65 0.25
N ALA A 194 -13.08 -14.76 0.15
CA ALA A 194 -14.51 -14.75 -0.18
C ALA A 194 -15.37 -14.06 0.88
N GLU A 195 -15.02 -14.15 2.17
CA GLU A 195 -15.77 -13.54 3.27
C GLU A 195 -15.66 -12.01 3.21
N ILE A 196 -14.46 -11.50 2.99
CA ILE A 196 -14.22 -10.06 2.82
C ILE A 196 -14.98 -9.54 1.60
N GLN A 197 -14.89 -10.25 0.46
CA GLN A 197 -15.57 -9.83 -0.77
C GLN A 197 -17.09 -9.81 -0.60
N ALA A 198 -17.66 -10.82 0.08
CA ALA A 198 -19.09 -10.87 0.39
C ALA A 198 -19.52 -9.73 1.32
N ALA A 199 -18.75 -9.46 2.38
CA ALA A 199 -19.01 -8.37 3.30
C ALA A 199 -18.90 -7.00 2.61
N LEU A 200 -17.88 -6.80 1.78
CA LEU A 200 -17.70 -5.57 1.00
C LEU A 200 -18.85 -5.34 0.01
N ASN A 201 -19.28 -6.37 -0.70
CA ASN A 201 -20.46 -6.27 -1.58
C ASN A 201 -21.73 -5.93 -0.82
N LYS A 202 -21.94 -6.54 0.35
CA LYS A 202 -23.07 -6.21 1.23
C LYS A 202 -23.01 -4.75 1.69
N SER A 203 -21.84 -4.29 2.16
CA SER A 203 -21.63 -2.92 2.57
C SER A 203 -21.90 -1.95 1.43
N ARG A 204 -21.35 -2.17 0.23
CA ARG A 204 -21.59 -1.34 -0.96
C ARG A 204 -23.05 -1.21 -1.34
N LYS A 205 -23.85 -2.26 -1.14
CA LYS A 205 -25.31 -2.20 -1.35
C LYS A 205 -26.02 -1.33 -0.33
N THR A 206 -25.63 -1.41 0.93
CA THR A 206 -26.21 -0.60 2.02
C THR A 206 -25.70 0.83 1.97
N THR A 207 -24.44 1.04 1.58
CA THR A 207 -23.82 2.37 1.44
C THR A 207 -24.01 3.01 0.06
N ARG A 208 -24.96 2.52 -0.75
CA ARG A 208 -25.21 3.01 -2.10
C ARG A 208 -25.42 4.54 -2.18
N GLY A 209 -25.97 5.14 -1.14
CA GLY A 209 -26.13 6.57 -0.97
C GLY A 209 -24.94 7.28 -0.31
N TYR A 210 -23.89 6.58 0.05
CA TYR A 210 -22.79 7.09 0.85
C TYR A 210 -21.47 7.18 0.08
N PHE A 211 -20.36 7.14 0.78
CA PHE A 211 -19.08 7.72 0.40
C PHE A 211 -18.12 6.77 -0.28
N LEU A 212 -17.28 7.38 -1.11
CA LEU A 212 -15.97 6.89 -1.43
C LEU A 212 -14.92 7.96 -1.15
N ILE A 213 -13.74 7.53 -0.70
CA ILE A 213 -12.56 8.36 -0.45
C ILE A 213 -11.60 8.24 -1.62
N PHE A 214 -11.04 9.35 -2.07
CA PHE A 214 -10.21 9.43 -3.25
C PHE A 214 -8.72 9.46 -2.97
N GLY A 215 -7.95 8.87 -3.91
CA GLY A 215 -6.51 9.02 -4.05
C GLY A 215 -5.69 8.09 -3.19
N GLU A 216 -4.38 8.14 -3.36
CA GLU A 216 -3.38 7.40 -2.58
C GLU A 216 -3.33 7.85 -1.12
N ASN A 217 -4.00 8.94 -0.81
CA ASN A 217 -3.98 9.63 0.46
C ASN A 217 -5.37 9.62 1.07
N ILE A 218 -5.78 8.47 1.50
CA ILE A 218 -7.04 8.31 2.21
C ILE A 218 -6.89 8.98 3.58
N PRO A 219 -7.77 9.92 3.94
CA PRO A 219 -7.78 10.47 5.29
C PRO A 219 -7.93 9.32 6.27
N ASP A 220 -7.16 9.35 7.34
CA ASP A 220 -7.41 8.47 8.47
C ASP A 220 -8.75 8.84 9.06
N LEU A 221 -9.77 8.07 8.74
CA LEU A 221 -11.13 8.26 9.25
C LEU A 221 -11.20 8.04 10.76
N SER A 222 -10.18 7.39 11.38
CA SER A 222 -10.09 7.25 12.83
C SER A 222 -9.76 8.56 13.56
N GLY A 223 -9.46 9.64 12.82
CA GLY A 223 -9.14 10.96 13.37
C GLY A 223 -7.80 11.04 14.10
N LYS A 224 -6.97 9.99 14.05
CA LYS A 224 -5.70 9.91 14.77
C LYS A 224 -4.48 10.38 13.99
N GLN A 225 -4.56 10.44 12.66
CA GLN A 225 -3.52 11.01 11.82
C GLN A 225 -4.13 11.97 10.81
N ARG A 226 -3.86 13.25 10.97
CA ARG A 226 -4.03 14.21 9.89
C ARG A 226 -2.99 13.87 8.83
N VAL A 227 -3.41 13.21 7.78
CA VAL A 227 -2.57 13.08 6.61
C VAL A 227 -2.55 14.45 5.96
N ASP A 228 -1.39 15.07 5.84
CA ASP A 228 -1.19 16.38 5.18
C ASP A 228 -1.47 16.35 3.66
N LYS A 229 -2.12 15.31 3.21
CA LYS A 229 -2.45 15.10 1.82
C LYS A 229 -3.96 15.15 1.68
N TRP A 230 -4.41 16.05 0.82
CA TRP A 230 -5.81 16.32 0.60
C TRP A 230 -6.48 15.25 -0.26
N GLY A 231 -7.72 15.01 0.01
CA GLY A 231 -8.58 14.13 -0.73
C GLY A 231 -10.00 14.69 -0.80
N TYR A 232 -10.82 14.03 -1.57
CA TYR A 232 -12.26 14.28 -1.57
C TYR A 232 -12.98 13.10 -0.94
N VAL A 233 -14.13 13.40 -0.40
CA VAL A 233 -15.15 12.40 -0.13
C VAL A 233 -16.29 12.64 -1.10
N MET A 234 -16.76 11.61 -1.77
CA MET A 234 -17.86 11.65 -2.71
C MET A 234 -19.04 10.82 -2.21
N ALA A 235 -20.24 11.33 -2.29
CA ALA A 235 -21.45 10.61 -1.91
C ALA A 235 -22.58 10.79 -2.88
N PHE A 236 -23.47 9.83 -2.91
CA PHE A 236 -24.78 9.91 -3.56
C PHE A 236 -25.88 9.87 -2.50
N PRO A 237 -26.27 10.98 -1.90
CA PRO A 237 -27.41 11.00 -0.96
C PRO A 237 -28.70 10.56 -1.64
N THR A 238 -28.84 10.84 -2.92
CA THR A 238 -29.95 10.33 -3.74
C THR A 238 -29.42 9.73 -5.03
N ILE A 239 -29.84 8.50 -5.34
CA ILE A 239 -29.47 7.82 -6.57
C ILE A 239 -30.67 7.05 -7.13
N LYS A 240 -30.93 7.23 -8.42
CA LYS A 240 -31.94 6.48 -9.18
C LYS A 240 -31.28 5.77 -10.33
N ILE A 241 -31.37 4.46 -10.35
CA ILE A 241 -30.87 3.62 -11.44
C ILE A 241 -32.07 3.08 -12.20
N THR A 242 -32.03 3.22 -13.52
CA THR A 242 -32.99 2.66 -14.46
C THR A 242 -32.26 1.76 -15.47
N PRO A 243 -32.93 1.02 -16.33
CA PRO A 243 -32.26 0.22 -17.37
C PRO A 243 -31.35 1.02 -18.32
N ASN A 244 -31.59 2.33 -18.48
CA ASN A 244 -30.91 3.17 -19.47
C ASN A 244 -30.22 4.41 -18.88
N SER A 245 -30.33 4.61 -17.57
CA SER A 245 -29.72 5.78 -16.94
C SER A 245 -29.47 5.59 -15.45
N LEU A 246 -28.45 6.30 -14.97
CA LEU A 246 -28.25 6.58 -13.55
C LEU A 246 -28.35 8.08 -13.37
N SER A 247 -29.13 8.53 -12.39
CA SER A 247 -29.23 9.94 -12.04
C SER A 247 -29.28 10.14 -10.53
N GLY A 248 -28.85 11.30 -10.06
CA GLY A 248 -28.86 11.61 -8.63
C GLY A 248 -28.15 12.91 -8.32
N GLU A 249 -28.12 13.20 -7.03
CA GLU A 249 -27.30 14.27 -6.47
C GLU A 249 -25.99 13.66 -6.00
N LEU A 250 -24.88 14.15 -6.52
CA LEU A 250 -23.55 13.77 -6.13
C LEU A 250 -22.97 14.88 -5.24
N GLN A 251 -22.60 14.52 -4.02
CA GLN A 251 -22.00 15.45 -3.06
C GLN A 251 -20.52 15.18 -2.92
N PHE A 252 -19.75 16.25 -2.76
CA PHE A 252 -18.32 16.23 -2.53
C PHE A 252 -17.96 17.03 -1.30
N TRP A 253 -16.98 16.53 -0.53
CA TRP A 253 -16.33 17.27 0.55
C TRP A 253 -14.83 17.26 0.32
N ALA A 254 -14.15 18.38 0.58
CA ALA A 254 -12.72 18.40 0.71
C ALA A 254 -12.33 17.93 2.14
N SER A 255 -11.39 17.02 2.25
CA SER A 255 -10.97 16.46 3.53
C SER A 255 -9.78 17.17 4.16
N THR A 256 -9.05 17.99 3.45
CA THR A 256 -7.89 18.75 3.94
C THR A 256 -7.65 20.05 3.20
N GLY A 257 -7.28 21.06 3.93
CA GLY A 257 -6.69 22.38 3.77
C GLY A 257 -6.63 23.12 2.43
N ASN A 258 -6.93 22.51 1.32
CA ASN A 258 -6.77 23.15 0.02
C ASN A 258 -8.10 23.35 -0.72
N ASN A 259 -8.33 24.56 -1.16
CA ASN A 259 -9.42 24.84 -2.10
C ASN A 259 -9.13 24.19 -3.45
N THR A 260 -10.13 23.55 -4.03
CA THR A 260 -10.00 22.93 -5.34
C THR A 260 -11.23 23.21 -6.20
N GLU A 261 -11.17 22.89 -7.48
CA GLU A 261 -12.29 23.00 -8.39
C GLU A 261 -12.89 21.64 -8.66
N LEU A 262 -14.20 21.51 -8.43
CA LEU A 262 -14.97 20.37 -8.88
C LEU A 262 -15.26 20.54 -10.37
N ASP A 263 -14.63 19.72 -11.21
CA ASP A 263 -14.85 19.69 -12.65
C ASP A 263 -15.75 18.50 -13.03
N PRO A 264 -17.01 18.74 -13.39
CA PRO A 264 -17.91 17.65 -13.77
C PRO A 264 -17.41 16.81 -14.95
N ALA A 265 -16.56 17.36 -15.82
CA ALA A 265 -16.00 16.62 -16.95
C ALA A 265 -15.10 15.45 -16.52
N GLY A 266 -14.62 15.46 -15.28
CA GLY A 266 -13.86 14.34 -14.71
C GLY A 266 -14.70 13.14 -14.31
N LEU A 267 -16.04 13.22 -14.37
CA LEU A 267 -16.95 12.15 -13.94
C LEU A 267 -17.28 11.19 -15.08
N LYS A 268 -17.21 9.89 -14.77
CA LYS A 268 -17.63 8.79 -15.65
C LYS A 268 -18.38 7.74 -14.85
N LEU A 269 -19.34 7.09 -15.49
CA LEU A 269 -19.92 5.84 -14.99
C LEU A 269 -19.27 4.68 -15.72
N VAL A 270 -18.79 3.70 -14.99
CA VAL A 270 -18.13 2.50 -15.53
C VAL A 270 -19.00 1.29 -15.23
N SER A 271 -19.11 0.41 -16.22
CA SER A 271 -19.85 -0.85 -16.11
C SER A 271 -18.96 -1.99 -15.57
N THR A 272 -19.59 -3.08 -15.17
CA THR A 272 -18.91 -4.34 -14.78
C THR A 272 -18.05 -4.94 -15.91
N SER A 273 -18.33 -4.58 -17.18
CA SER A 273 -17.50 -4.96 -18.33
C SER A 273 -16.35 -4.00 -18.65
N GLY A 274 -16.23 -2.90 -17.88
CA GLY A 274 -15.21 -1.86 -18.09
C GLY A 274 -15.61 -0.80 -19.15
N GLU A 275 -16.78 -0.89 -19.74
CA GLU A 275 -17.32 0.17 -20.62
C GLU A 275 -17.61 1.43 -19.79
N SER A 276 -17.36 2.61 -20.35
CA SER A 276 -17.60 3.85 -19.64
C SER A 276 -18.46 4.85 -20.41
N VAL A 277 -19.28 5.59 -19.69
CA VAL A 277 -20.10 6.68 -20.22
C VAL A 277 -19.82 7.98 -19.46
N ALA A 278 -19.78 9.09 -20.21
CA ALA A 278 -19.57 10.40 -19.65
C ALA A 278 -20.83 10.93 -18.94
N VAL A 279 -20.61 11.78 -17.96
CA VAL A 279 -21.68 12.46 -17.24
C VAL A 279 -22.36 13.51 -18.11
N LYS A 280 -23.67 13.62 -17.97
CA LYS A 280 -24.43 14.84 -18.30
C LYS A 280 -24.64 15.59 -16.99
N ALA A 281 -23.77 16.56 -16.73
CA ALA A 281 -23.83 17.35 -15.51
C ALA A 281 -24.94 18.40 -15.60
N GLY A 282 -25.76 18.44 -14.56
CA GLY A 282 -26.65 19.53 -14.29
C GLY A 282 -25.97 20.73 -13.62
N GLY A 283 -26.73 21.62 -13.01
CA GLY A 283 -26.19 22.65 -12.12
C GLY A 283 -25.84 22.09 -10.76
N GLY A 284 -25.13 22.90 -10.00
CA GLY A 284 -24.73 22.57 -8.65
C GLY A 284 -24.55 23.77 -7.77
N TRP A 285 -24.14 23.52 -6.53
CA TRP A 285 -23.81 24.55 -5.56
C TRP A 285 -22.62 24.10 -4.69
N CYS A 286 -21.94 25.09 -4.15
CA CYS A 286 -20.95 24.84 -3.10
C CYS A 286 -21.23 25.75 -1.90
N GLU A 287 -21.00 25.27 -0.70
CA GLU A 287 -20.99 26.12 0.49
C GLU A 287 -19.64 26.84 0.60
N ALA A 288 -19.67 28.09 1.04
CA ALA A 288 -18.50 28.88 1.32
C ALA A 288 -18.72 29.72 2.59
N GLU A 289 -17.69 29.85 3.40
CA GLU A 289 -17.70 30.85 4.46
C GLU A 289 -17.48 32.23 3.89
N VAL A 290 -18.32 33.16 4.31
CA VAL A 290 -18.20 34.57 3.96
C VAL A 290 -18.27 35.42 5.23
N LEU A 291 -17.39 36.41 5.33
CA LEU A 291 -17.48 37.40 6.36
C LEU A 291 -18.63 38.38 6.01
N VAL A 292 -19.60 38.48 6.91
CA VAL A 292 -20.71 39.40 6.78
C VAL A 292 -20.76 40.30 8.00
N GLY A 293 -21.00 41.59 7.78
CA GLY A 293 -21.10 42.60 8.85
C GLY A 293 -20.25 43.84 8.57
N LYS A 294 -20.31 44.81 9.50
CA LYS A 294 -19.46 45.99 9.46
C LYS A 294 -18.08 45.65 10.07
N LYS A 295 -17.03 46.31 9.61
CA LYS A 295 -15.66 46.14 10.13
C LYS A 295 -15.67 46.31 11.66
N GLY A 296 -15.29 45.27 12.37
CA GLY A 296 -15.29 45.18 13.85
C GLY A 296 -16.48 44.38 14.43
N ASP A 297 -17.48 44.00 13.59
CA ASP A 297 -18.67 43.24 13.99
C ASP A 297 -18.95 42.11 12.95
N GLU A 298 -17.87 41.59 12.36
CA GLU A 298 -17.93 40.61 11.32
C GLU A 298 -18.33 39.25 11.88
N LYS A 299 -19.30 38.61 11.26
CA LYS A 299 -19.72 37.24 11.54
C LYS A 299 -19.40 36.35 10.35
N ILE A 300 -18.97 35.13 10.62
CA ILE A 300 -18.80 34.13 9.58
C ILE A 300 -20.16 33.49 9.30
N GLU A 301 -20.63 33.61 8.09
CA GLU A 301 -21.85 32.94 7.62
C GLU A 301 -21.53 31.95 6.49
N LYS A 302 -22.16 30.76 6.53
CA LYS A 302 -22.10 29.80 5.43
C LYS A 302 -23.07 30.21 4.36
N LYS A 303 -22.60 30.43 3.13
CA LYS A 303 -23.43 30.78 1.97
C LYS A 303 -23.25 29.77 0.85
N LYS A 304 -24.41 29.36 0.27
CA LYS A 304 -24.42 28.54 -0.93
C LYS A 304 -24.16 29.41 -2.15
N LYS A 305 -23.18 29.02 -2.95
CA LYS A 305 -22.89 29.63 -4.26
C LYS A 305 -23.22 28.63 -5.36
N ASN A 306 -24.17 28.98 -6.20
CA ASN A 306 -24.57 28.13 -7.32
C ASN A 306 -23.60 28.26 -8.49
N PHE A 307 -23.44 27.18 -9.24
CA PHE A 307 -22.76 27.17 -10.52
C PHE A 307 -23.65 26.55 -11.60
N LYS A 308 -23.42 26.98 -12.86
CA LYS A 308 -24.24 26.57 -14.01
C LYS A 308 -23.90 25.13 -14.45
N PRO A 309 -24.84 24.45 -15.13
CA PRO A 309 -24.58 23.15 -15.72
C PRO A 309 -23.31 23.14 -16.58
N GLY A 310 -22.48 22.12 -16.40
CA GLY A 310 -21.24 21.94 -17.15
C GLY A 310 -20.09 22.90 -16.80
N THR A 311 -20.28 23.80 -15.81
CA THR A 311 -19.20 24.66 -15.29
C THR A 311 -18.58 24.06 -14.05
N LYS A 312 -17.41 24.57 -13.68
CA LYS A 312 -16.69 24.13 -12.48
C LYS A 312 -17.25 24.77 -11.22
N GLY A 313 -17.29 24.00 -10.14
CA GLY A 313 -17.59 24.46 -8.79
C GLY A 313 -16.33 24.60 -7.95
N LYS A 314 -16.27 25.60 -7.07
CA LYS A 314 -15.15 25.75 -6.14
C LYS A 314 -15.45 24.97 -4.87
N LEU A 315 -14.69 23.90 -4.64
CA LEU A 315 -14.72 23.11 -3.41
C LEU A 315 -13.72 23.72 -2.42
N MET A 316 -14.22 24.15 -1.29
CA MET A 316 -13.42 24.72 -0.22
C MET A 316 -13.22 23.68 0.88
N ASN A 317 -12.15 23.84 1.65
CA ASN A 317 -11.91 22.96 2.80
C ASN A 317 -13.09 23.03 3.78
N GLU A 318 -13.45 21.84 4.33
CA GLU A 318 -14.56 21.66 5.29
C GLU A 318 -15.96 22.03 4.75
N PHE A 319 -16.06 22.36 3.45
CA PHE A 319 -17.33 22.67 2.80
C PHE A 319 -17.67 21.66 1.72
N GLN A 320 -18.95 21.49 1.51
CA GLN A 320 -19.43 20.56 0.50
C GLN A 320 -19.87 21.27 -0.78
N CYS A 321 -19.71 20.57 -1.88
CA CYS A 321 -20.38 20.86 -3.14
C CYS A 321 -21.40 19.77 -3.45
N SER A 322 -22.48 20.16 -4.10
CA SER A 322 -23.48 19.26 -4.65
C SER A 322 -23.62 19.48 -6.15
N LEU A 323 -23.74 18.39 -6.89
CA LEU A 323 -23.86 18.38 -8.35
C LEU A 323 -24.94 17.40 -8.77
N ASN A 324 -25.92 17.89 -9.55
CA ASN A 324 -26.87 16.99 -10.21
C ASN A 324 -26.19 16.27 -11.38
N VAL A 325 -26.26 14.95 -11.39
CA VAL A 325 -25.63 14.11 -12.42
C VAL A 325 -26.63 13.20 -13.09
N THR A 326 -26.41 12.96 -14.39
CA THR A 326 -27.12 11.94 -15.15
C THR A 326 -26.13 11.25 -16.08
N PHE A 327 -26.14 9.93 -16.07
CA PHE A 327 -25.41 9.09 -17.00
C PHE A 327 -26.43 8.32 -17.84
N ASN A 328 -26.37 8.46 -19.15
CA ASN A 328 -27.23 7.73 -20.06
C ASN A 328 -26.41 6.61 -20.71
N TYR A 329 -26.93 5.41 -20.72
CA TYR A 329 -26.25 4.23 -21.26
C TYR A 329 -27.20 3.32 -22.04
N GLY A 330 -26.63 2.42 -22.84
CA GLY A 330 -27.36 1.47 -23.65
C GLY A 330 -27.85 0.25 -22.89
N LYS A 331 -28.66 -0.55 -23.56
CA LYS A 331 -29.10 -1.87 -23.05
C LYS A 331 -27.90 -2.80 -22.84
N GLY A 332 -27.86 -3.44 -21.69
CA GLY A 332 -26.75 -4.36 -21.31
C GLY A 332 -25.63 -3.69 -20.51
N PHE A 333 -25.60 -2.38 -20.39
CA PHE A 333 -24.69 -1.68 -19.50
C PHE A 333 -25.11 -1.91 -18.04
N VAL A 334 -24.28 -2.58 -17.26
CA VAL A 334 -24.50 -2.80 -15.83
C VAL A 334 -23.60 -1.86 -15.04
N PRO A 335 -24.15 -0.80 -14.42
CA PRO A 335 -23.34 0.18 -13.69
C PRO A 335 -22.58 -0.47 -12.53
N ASP A 336 -21.27 -0.28 -12.45
CA ASP A 336 -20.42 -0.79 -11.37
C ASP A 336 -19.98 0.32 -10.42
N TYR A 337 -19.33 1.36 -10.95
CA TYR A 337 -18.89 2.49 -10.15
C TYR A 337 -18.93 3.81 -10.92
N VAL A 338 -19.03 4.91 -10.17
CA VAL A 338 -18.77 6.25 -10.68
C VAL A 338 -17.32 6.60 -10.39
N GLU A 339 -16.58 6.99 -11.42
CA GLU A 339 -15.20 7.45 -11.33
C GLU A 339 -15.15 8.97 -11.47
N TYR A 340 -14.38 9.60 -10.62
CA TYR A 340 -13.97 11.00 -10.74
C TYR A 340 -12.46 11.07 -10.91
N LYS A 341 -12.03 11.81 -11.92
CA LYS A 341 -10.61 12.04 -12.22
C LYS A 341 -10.34 13.53 -12.30
N ASP A 342 -9.31 13.96 -11.57
CA ASP A 342 -8.75 15.31 -11.68
C ASP A 342 -7.21 15.27 -11.80
N GLN A 343 -6.56 16.43 -11.64
CA GLN A 343 -5.10 16.56 -11.69
C GLN A 343 -4.38 15.85 -10.53
N TYR A 344 -5.10 15.44 -9.49
CA TYR A 344 -4.52 14.89 -8.27
C TYR A 344 -4.71 13.38 -8.15
N GLY A 345 -5.63 12.81 -8.90
CA GLY A 345 -5.86 11.39 -8.85
C GLY A 345 -7.20 10.92 -9.40
N ILE A 346 -7.49 9.66 -9.13
CA ILE A 346 -8.72 8.99 -9.53
C ILE A 346 -9.38 8.44 -8.26
N GLY A 347 -10.67 8.73 -8.12
CA GLY A 347 -11.49 8.13 -7.08
C GLY A 347 -12.70 7.40 -7.67
N ARG A 348 -13.21 6.39 -6.97
CA ARG A 348 -14.31 5.55 -7.44
C ARG A 348 -15.35 5.35 -6.35
N LYS A 349 -16.61 5.58 -6.68
CA LYS A 349 -17.74 5.18 -5.85
C LYS A 349 -18.42 3.96 -6.44
N TYR A 350 -18.22 2.82 -5.84
CA TYR A 350 -18.86 1.57 -6.23
C TYR A 350 -20.34 1.58 -5.84
N LEU A 351 -21.17 0.97 -6.70
CA LEU A 351 -22.63 0.99 -6.56
C LEU A 351 -23.17 -0.28 -5.89
N GLY A 352 -22.37 -1.32 -5.79
CA GLY A 352 -22.76 -2.63 -5.25
C GLY A 352 -23.77 -3.38 -6.15
N HIS A 353 -23.64 -4.68 -6.26
CA HIS A 353 -24.49 -5.58 -7.06
C HIS A 353 -25.17 -6.62 -6.18
#